data_926286597ac3f57c34619f442e2a6b71
#
_entry.id   926286597ac3f57c34619f442e2a6b71
#
_cell.length_a   1.000
_cell.length_b   1.000
_cell.length_c   1.000
_cell.angle_alpha   90.00
_cell.angle_beta   90.00
_cell.angle_gamma   90.00
#
_symmetry.space_group_name_H-M   'P 1'
#
loop_
_entity.id
_entity.type
_entity.pdbx_description
1 polymer ?
#
loop_
_entity_poly.entity_id
_entity_poly.type
_entity_poly.pdbx_seq_one_letter_code
_entity_poly.pdbx_strand_id
1 'polypeptide(L)'
;CLTDLKERFALCDIQPGAPLVPYRETIVRAEEMRPPANKELGRGAVVATTSSKQVTISLRVQPVPADVTEFLLKNADAIKRLYDRKAKVEESEGEEIAAETDVAAGNTLSVEDFKKQLKEKLESGKGRENWKDRIDKIVAFGPRRTGPNFLIDATADGIFSKAFAAENTTGAAPRAGESLHPSHLADKISYAFQLAAAQGPLCNEPLQGVAVFVEEVTLNLAEDDTSARDKLGRL
;
A
#
# COMPACT_ATOMS: atom_id res chain seq x y z
N CYS A 1 -33.42 13.51 3.05
CA CYS A 1 -32.15 13.97 2.44
C CYS A 1 -32.36 14.90 1.24
N LEU A 2 -32.90 14.45 0.07
CA LEU A 2 -33.12 15.33 -1.08
C LEU A 2 -34.17 16.43 -0.78
N THR A 3 -35.23 16.09 -0.06
CA THR A 3 -36.25 17.02 0.40
C THR A 3 -35.67 18.08 1.33
N ASP A 4 -34.86 17.66 2.33
CA ASP A 4 -34.21 18.60 3.25
C ASP A 4 -33.22 19.52 2.52
N LEU A 5 -32.51 18.97 1.51
CA LEU A 5 -31.59 19.75 0.70
C LEU A 5 -32.32 20.83 -0.09
N LYS A 6 -33.45 20.49 -0.70
CA LYS A 6 -34.30 21.43 -1.46
C LYS A 6 -34.93 22.50 -0.58
N GLU A 7 -35.48 22.10 0.58
CA GLU A 7 -36.28 22.97 1.44
C GLU A 7 -35.44 23.85 2.37
N ARG A 8 -34.26 23.39 2.78
CA ARG A 8 -33.46 24.05 3.82
C ARG A 8 -32.14 24.66 3.35
N PHE A 9 -31.53 24.10 2.31
CA PHE A 9 -30.16 24.45 1.94
C PHE A 9 -30.00 24.97 0.51
N ALA A 10 -30.83 24.51 -0.42
CA ALA A 10 -30.73 24.94 -1.81
C ALA A 10 -31.60 26.14 -2.09
N LEU A 11 -31.00 27.19 -2.62
CA LEU A 11 -31.72 28.38 -3.10
C LEU A 11 -32.01 28.29 -4.62
N CYS A 12 -31.88 27.09 -5.20
CA CYS A 12 -32.09 26.81 -6.62
C CYS A 12 -32.76 25.45 -6.81
N ASP A 13 -33.31 25.22 -8.01
CA ASP A 13 -33.86 23.93 -8.38
C ASP A 13 -32.77 22.87 -8.49
N ILE A 14 -32.99 21.74 -7.76
CA ILE A 14 -32.09 20.60 -7.79
C ILE A 14 -32.67 19.55 -8.74
N GLN A 15 -31.88 19.18 -9.75
CA GLN A 15 -32.18 18.05 -10.62
C GLN A 15 -31.32 16.85 -10.18
N PRO A 16 -31.91 15.86 -9.46
CA PRO A 16 -31.17 14.67 -9.07
C PRO A 16 -30.91 13.79 -10.30
N GLY A 17 -29.66 13.36 -10.48
CA GLY A 17 -29.31 12.31 -11.42
C GLY A 17 -29.73 10.93 -10.94
N ALA A 18 -29.50 9.89 -11.75
CA ALA A 18 -29.68 8.52 -11.33
C ALA A 18 -28.74 8.18 -10.14
N PRO A 19 -29.20 7.41 -9.14
CA PRO A 19 -28.34 7.03 -8.03
C PRO A 19 -27.18 6.18 -8.53
N LEU A 20 -25.98 6.55 -8.13
CA LEU A 20 -24.75 5.77 -8.40
C LEU A 20 -24.37 5.00 -7.15
N VAL A 21 -24.15 3.70 -7.31
CA VAL A 21 -23.67 2.82 -6.23
C VAL A 21 -22.18 2.57 -6.48
N PRO A 22 -21.28 3.05 -5.61
CA PRO A 22 -19.86 2.78 -5.76
C PRO A 22 -19.58 1.30 -5.41
N TYR A 23 -18.98 0.59 -6.33
CA TYR A 23 -18.48 -0.77 -6.11
C TYR A 23 -17.02 -0.74 -5.66
N ARG A 24 -16.60 -1.86 -5.07
CA ARG A 24 -15.21 -2.14 -4.71
C ARG A 24 -14.87 -3.54 -5.19
N GLU A 25 -13.66 -3.73 -5.65
CA GLU A 25 -13.16 -5.04 -6.01
C GLU A 25 -12.39 -5.66 -4.85
N THR A 26 -12.44 -6.96 -4.71
CA THR A 26 -11.67 -7.71 -3.73
C THR A 26 -11.20 -9.03 -4.32
N ILE A 27 -10.43 -9.79 -3.56
CA ILE A 27 -9.95 -11.11 -3.94
C ILE A 27 -10.56 -12.18 -3.04
N VAL A 28 -10.68 -13.38 -3.59
CA VAL A 28 -11.11 -14.57 -2.86
C VAL A 28 -9.95 -15.16 -2.04
N ARG A 29 -10.24 -16.09 -1.15
CA ARG A 29 -9.21 -16.81 -0.38
C ARG A 29 -8.34 -17.66 -1.28
N ALA A 30 -7.11 -17.96 -0.83
CA ALA A 30 -6.17 -18.76 -1.61
C ALA A 30 -6.73 -20.13 -2.03
N GLU A 31 -7.55 -20.75 -1.17
CA GLU A 31 -8.18 -22.04 -1.43
C GLU A 31 -9.18 -21.99 -2.59
N GLU A 32 -9.81 -20.84 -2.79
CA GLU A 32 -10.81 -20.59 -3.84
C GLU A 32 -10.17 -20.06 -5.14
N MET A 33 -8.92 -19.63 -5.08
CA MET A 33 -8.19 -19.13 -6.25
C MET A 33 -7.87 -20.28 -7.21
N ARG A 34 -7.85 -19.98 -8.50
CA ARG A 34 -7.34 -20.91 -9.50
C ARG A 34 -5.85 -21.17 -9.23
N PRO A 35 -5.39 -22.43 -9.42
CA PRO A 35 -3.96 -22.71 -9.34
C PRO A 35 -3.20 -21.85 -10.36
N PRO A 36 -2.00 -21.33 -10.00
CA PRO A 36 -1.18 -20.60 -10.96
C PRO A 36 -0.70 -21.50 -12.09
N ALA A 37 -0.37 -20.90 -13.24
CA ALA A 37 0.13 -21.64 -14.39
C ALA A 37 1.43 -22.41 -14.08
N ASN A 38 2.31 -21.80 -13.29
CA ASN A 38 3.47 -22.50 -12.72
C ASN A 38 3.03 -23.23 -11.44
N LYS A 39 3.06 -24.56 -11.49
CA LYS A 39 2.65 -25.44 -10.36
C LYS A 39 3.56 -25.37 -9.14
N GLU A 40 4.78 -24.85 -9.28
CA GLU A 40 5.72 -24.64 -8.17
C GLU A 40 5.31 -23.45 -7.30
N LEU A 41 4.54 -22.52 -7.86
CA LEU A 41 4.00 -21.38 -7.11
C LEU A 41 2.76 -21.80 -6.33
N GLY A 42 2.66 -21.32 -5.11
CA GLY A 42 1.44 -21.44 -4.31
C GLY A 42 0.29 -20.59 -4.88
N ARG A 43 -0.96 -20.93 -4.53
CA ARG A 43 -2.13 -20.10 -4.89
C ARG A 43 -1.99 -18.68 -4.34
N GLY A 44 -2.34 -17.72 -5.16
CA GLY A 44 -2.17 -16.30 -4.84
C GLY A 44 -0.75 -15.75 -5.07
N ALA A 45 0.20 -16.60 -5.46
CA ALA A 45 1.54 -16.16 -5.83
C ALA A 45 1.66 -15.97 -7.35
N VAL A 46 2.43 -14.96 -7.75
CA VAL A 46 2.73 -14.62 -9.13
C VAL A 46 4.17 -14.14 -9.25
N VAL A 47 4.83 -14.56 -10.31
CA VAL A 47 6.13 -14.03 -10.72
C VAL A 47 5.92 -13.27 -12.02
N ALA A 48 6.28 -12.01 -12.03
CA ALA A 48 6.17 -11.15 -13.20
C ALA A 48 7.53 -10.58 -13.56
N THR A 49 7.83 -10.59 -14.86
CA THR A 49 9.05 -9.97 -15.39
C THR A 49 8.66 -8.80 -16.27
N THR A 50 9.36 -7.68 -16.14
CA THR A 50 9.14 -6.50 -16.98
C THR A 50 9.35 -6.83 -18.46
N SER A 51 8.72 -6.08 -19.36
CA SER A 51 8.87 -6.26 -20.80
C SER A 51 10.32 -6.14 -21.27
N SER A 52 11.13 -5.34 -20.59
CA SER A 52 12.58 -5.21 -20.81
C SER A 52 13.38 -6.40 -20.29
N LYS A 53 12.75 -7.34 -19.57
CA LYS A 53 13.37 -8.48 -18.88
C LYS A 53 14.42 -8.13 -17.83
N GLN A 54 14.54 -6.86 -17.47
CA GLN A 54 15.55 -6.37 -16.53
C GLN A 54 15.18 -6.55 -15.07
N VAL A 55 13.87 -6.63 -14.76
CA VAL A 55 13.37 -6.78 -13.40
C VAL A 55 12.38 -7.94 -13.35
N THR A 56 12.56 -8.82 -12.38
CA THR A 56 11.60 -9.87 -12.03
C THR A 56 11.14 -9.65 -10.60
N ILE A 57 9.81 -9.69 -10.39
CA ILE A 57 9.20 -9.47 -9.09
C ILE A 57 8.34 -10.68 -8.75
N SER A 58 8.56 -11.27 -7.58
CA SER A 58 7.69 -12.28 -6.99
C SER A 58 6.74 -11.63 -5.99
N LEU A 59 5.46 -11.84 -6.20
CA LEU A 59 4.38 -11.28 -5.39
C LEU A 59 3.49 -12.39 -4.86
N ARG A 60 2.94 -12.18 -3.66
CA ARG A 60 1.82 -12.98 -3.14
C ARG A 60 0.69 -12.05 -2.73
N VAL A 61 -0.54 -12.43 -3.05
CA VAL A 61 -1.73 -11.68 -2.67
C VAL A 61 -2.59 -12.50 -1.71
N GLN A 62 -3.13 -11.84 -0.68
CA GLN A 62 -4.02 -12.45 0.30
C GLN A 62 -5.14 -11.48 0.66
N PRO A 63 -6.36 -11.97 0.96
CA PRO A 63 -7.41 -11.11 1.48
C PRO A 63 -7.09 -10.67 2.90
N VAL A 64 -7.31 -9.39 3.18
CA VAL A 64 -7.27 -8.83 4.53
C VAL A 64 -8.54 -9.25 5.28
N PRO A 65 -8.47 -9.62 6.56
CA PRO A 65 -9.65 -9.91 7.36
C PRO A 65 -10.68 -8.78 7.33
N ALA A 66 -11.96 -9.14 7.29
CA ALA A 66 -13.04 -8.15 7.10
C ALA A 66 -13.11 -7.10 8.23
N ASP A 67 -12.87 -7.52 9.47
CA ASP A 67 -12.82 -6.65 10.65
C ASP A 67 -11.65 -5.65 10.60
N VAL A 68 -10.49 -6.09 10.06
CA VAL A 68 -9.34 -5.21 9.80
C VAL A 68 -9.65 -4.23 8.66
N THR A 69 -10.27 -4.71 7.58
CA THR A 69 -10.67 -3.85 6.47
C THR A 69 -11.64 -2.75 6.92
N GLU A 70 -12.63 -3.10 7.73
CA GLU A 70 -13.58 -2.15 8.30
C GLU A 70 -12.88 -1.15 9.24
N PHE A 71 -11.95 -1.64 10.06
CA PHE A 71 -11.15 -0.78 10.93
C PHE A 71 -10.32 0.25 10.15
N LEU A 72 -9.68 -0.16 9.05
CA LEU A 72 -8.92 0.74 8.18
C LEU A 72 -9.80 1.80 7.53
N LEU A 73 -10.98 1.41 7.04
CA LEU A 73 -11.95 2.35 6.46
C LEU A 73 -12.42 3.41 7.46
N LYS A 74 -12.66 3.00 8.72
CA LYS A 74 -13.08 3.92 9.78
C LYS A 74 -11.96 4.88 10.23
N ASN A 75 -10.70 4.48 10.05
CA ASN A 75 -9.54 5.23 10.53
C ASN A 75 -8.64 5.76 9.40
N ALA A 76 -9.22 6.06 8.24
CA ALA A 76 -8.50 6.63 7.09
C ALA A 76 -7.75 7.92 7.44
N ASP A 77 -8.29 8.74 8.35
CA ASP A 77 -7.67 9.97 8.83
C ASP A 77 -6.39 9.70 9.65
N ALA A 78 -6.36 8.60 10.43
CA ALA A 78 -5.15 8.21 11.15
C ALA A 78 -4.04 7.75 10.18
N ILE A 79 -4.42 7.05 9.11
CA ILE A 79 -3.48 6.67 8.05
C ILE A 79 -2.93 7.92 7.34
N LYS A 80 -3.79 8.90 7.02
CA LYS A 80 -3.36 10.16 6.41
C LYS A 80 -2.33 10.88 7.28
N ARG A 81 -2.60 11.03 8.58
CA ARG A 81 -1.66 11.65 9.52
C ARG A 81 -0.32 10.92 9.62
N LEU A 82 -0.30 9.60 9.49
CA LEU A 82 0.92 8.83 9.41
C LEU A 82 1.82 9.31 8.26
N TYR A 83 1.25 9.57 7.09
CA TYR A 83 2.00 10.08 5.94
C TYR A 83 2.34 11.57 6.06
N ASP A 84 1.45 12.39 6.62
CA ASP A 84 1.72 13.82 6.86
C ASP A 84 2.87 14.00 7.85
N ARG A 85 2.95 13.16 8.89
CA ARG A 85 4.08 13.13 9.83
C ARG A 85 5.40 12.78 9.14
N LYS A 86 5.40 11.77 8.24
CA LYS A 86 6.59 11.40 7.47
C LYS A 86 7.06 12.52 6.56
N ALA A 87 6.16 13.18 5.85
CA ALA A 87 6.50 14.29 4.97
C ALA A 87 7.15 15.44 5.76
N LYS A 88 6.64 15.77 6.94
CA LYS A 88 7.24 16.79 7.82
C LYS A 88 8.65 16.43 8.29
N VAL A 89 8.90 15.17 8.62
CA VAL A 89 10.24 14.69 9.01
C VAL A 89 11.22 14.80 7.84
N GLU A 90 10.78 14.53 6.61
CA GLU A 90 11.60 14.69 5.41
C GLU A 90 11.95 16.15 5.13
N GLU A 91 11.01 17.08 5.32
CA GLU A 91 11.20 18.52 5.10
C GLU A 91 12.11 19.17 6.16
N SER A 92 12.16 18.64 7.38
CA SER A 92 12.94 19.19 8.49
C SER A 92 14.40 18.72 8.57
N GLU A 93 14.93 18.05 7.55
CA GLU A 93 16.33 17.56 7.47
C GLU A 93 16.80 16.79 8.73
N GLY A 94 15.89 16.11 9.42
CA GLY A 94 16.22 15.25 10.57
C GLY A 94 16.30 15.97 11.94
N GLU A 95 15.86 17.22 12.08
CA GLU A 95 15.59 17.78 13.39
C GLU A 95 14.45 17.00 14.05
N GLU A 96 14.68 16.52 15.29
CA GLU A 96 13.63 15.92 16.11
C GLU A 96 12.46 16.90 16.23
N ILE A 97 11.45 16.72 15.40
CA ILE A 97 10.17 17.41 15.60
C ILE A 97 9.62 16.80 16.89
N ALA A 98 9.77 17.57 18.00
CA ALA A 98 9.12 17.25 19.26
C ALA A 98 7.68 16.86 18.92
N ALA A 99 7.22 15.72 19.45
CA ALA A 99 5.87 15.25 19.27
C ALA A 99 4.92 16.40 19.62
N GLU A 100 4.54 17.19 18.62
CA GLU A 100 3.41 18.10 18.77
C GLU A 100 2.27 17.18 19.19
N THR A 101 1.86 17.34 20.43
CA THR A 101 0.69 16.70 20.99
C THR A 101 -0.40 16.87 19.96
N ASP A 102 -0.75 15.76 19.26
CA ASP A 102 -1.90 15.67 18.39
C ASP A 102 -3.13 16.06 19.24
N VAL A 103 -3.37 17.36 19.37
CA VAL A 103 -4.62 17.86 19.93
C VAL A 103 -5.66 17.57 18.86
N ALA A 104 -6.11 16.32 18.89
CA ALA A 104 -7.14 15.83 18.03
C ALA A 104 -8.40 16.66 18.23
N ALA A 105 -8.72 17.47 17.27
CA ALA A 105 -10.07 17.97 17.10
C ALA A 105 -10.96 16.73 16.86
N GLY A 106 -11.53 16.19 17.94
CA GLY A 106 -12.59 15.18 17.91
C GLY A 106 -12.16 13.76 17.54
N ASN A 107 -12.23 12.86 18.48
CA ASN A 107 -12.39 11.38 18.37
C ASN A 107 -11.52 10.58 17.37
N THR A 108 -10.40 11.11 16.91
CA THR A 108 -9.48 10.44 15.98
C THR A 108 -8.33 9.79 16.74
N LEU A 109 -8.04 8.51 16.44
CA LEU A 109 -6.96 7.75 17.07
C LEU A 109 -5.60 8.39 16.82
N SER A 110 -4.71 8.34 17.82
CA SER A 110 -3.29 8.68 17.63
C SER A 110 -2.63 7.64 16.68
N VAL A 111 -1.49 7.98 16.07
CA VAL A 111 -0.77 7.06 15.17
C VAL A 111 -0.31 5.81 15.95
N GLU A 112 0.11 5.99 17.20
CA GLU A 112 0.56 4.91 18.08
C GLU A 112 -0.61 4.00 18.48
N ASP A 113 -1.76 4.56 18.86
CA ASP A 113 -2.96 3.79 19.19
C ASP A 113 -3.51 3.07 17.95
N PHE A 114 -3.48 3.72 16.79
CA PHE A 114 -3.84 3.12 15.52
C PHE A 114 -2.98 1.89 15.23
N LYS A 115 -1.65 2.00 15.34
CA LYS A 115 -0.70 0.89 15.17
C LYS A 115 -1.01 -0.25 16.13
N LYS A 116 -1.22 0.06 17.40
CA LYS A 116 -1.51 -0.93 18.45
C LYS A 116 -2.82 -1.69 18.17
N GLN A 117 -3.91 -0.96 17.89
CA GLN A 117 -5.20 -1.58 17.60
C GLN A 117 -5.18 -2.38 16.29
N LEU A 118 -4.47 -1.90 15.27
CA LEU A 118 -4.29 -2.63 14.03
C LEU A 118 -3.55 -3.95 14.28
N LYS A 119 -2.50 -3.94 15.11
CA LYS A 119 -1.76 -5.13 15.51
C LYS A 119 -2.65 -6.14 16.23
N GLU A 120 -3.39 -5.70 17.22
CA GLU A 120 -4.32 -6.54 17.98
C GLU A 120 -5.36 -7.21 17.05
N LYS A 121 -5.92 -6.47 16.10
CA LYS A 121 -6.89 -7.01 15.15
C LYS A 121 -6.28 -8.02 14.18
N LEU A 122 -5.10 -7.75 13.65
CA LEU A 122 -4.40 -8.68 12.76
C LEU A 122 -4.02 -9.98 13.47
N GLU A 123 -3.61 -9.90 14.74
CA GLU A 123 -3.13 -11.05 15.52
C GLU A 123 -4.27 -11.81 16.25
N SER A 124 -5.46 -11.25 16.40
CA SER A 124 -6.59 -11.87 17.11
C SER A 124 -7.52 -12.71 16.23
N GLY A 125 -7.51 -12.52 14.89
CA GLY A 125 -8.44 -13.15 13.95
C GLY A 125 -8.10 -14.58 13.56
N LYS A 126 -9.02 -15.22 12.81
CA LYS A 126 -8.75 -16.50 12.13
C LYS A 126 -7.63 -16.30 11.09
N GLY A 127 -6.63 -17.18 11.08
CA GLY A 127 -5.47 -17.05 10.18
C GLY A 127 -4.38 -16.10 10.71
N ARG A 128 -4.41 -15.76 11.99
CA ARG A 128 -3.43 -14.90 12.68
C ARG A 128 -1.96 -15.25 12.43
N GLU A 129 -1.65 -16.51 12.16
CA GLU A 129 -0.29 -16.97 11.89
C GLU A 129 0.31 -16.28 10.65
N ASN A 130 -0.52 -16.00 9.64
CA ASN A 130 -0.11 -15.30 8.42
C ASN A 130 0.17 -13.81 8.66
N TRP A 131 -0.35 -13.24 9.75
CA TRP A 131 -0.29 -11.81 10.05
C TRP A 131 0.67 -11.48 11.20
N LYS A 132 1.16 -12.50 11.93
CA LYS A 132 2.11 -12.31 13.02
C LYS A 132 3.35 -11.57 12.50
N ASP A 133 3.79 -10.56 13.24
CA ASP A 133 4.96 -9.73 12.94
C ASP A 133 4.93 -9.01 11.57
N ARG A 134 3.74 -8.93 10.92
CA ARG A 134 3.61 -8.27 9.60
C ARG A 134 3.37 -6.77 9.69
N ILE A 135 2.90 -6.26 10.82
CA ILE A 135 2.59 -4.84 10.97
C ILE A 135 3.83 -3.95 10.75
N ASP A 136 4.98 -4.38 11.28
CA ASP A 136 6.23 -3.63 11.11
C ASP A 136 6.85 -3.79 9.70
N LYS A 137 6.25 -4.64 8.87
CA LYS A 137 6.63 -4.85 7.48
C LYS A 137 5.69 -4.15 6.50
N ILE A 138 4.66 -3.45 6.98
CA ILE A 138 3.78 -2.66 6.12
C ILE A 138 4.58 -1.50 5.52
N VAL A 139 4.60 -1.42 4.20
CA VAL A 139 5.26 -0.38 3.40
C VAL A 139 4.31 0.76 3.12
N ALA A 140 3.11 0.42 2.63
CA ALA A 140 2.14 1.40 2.21
C ALA A 140 0.70 0.90 2.40
N PHE A 141 -0.20 1.87 2.60
CA PHE A 141 -1.65 1.71 2.51
C PHE A 141 -2.11 2.23 1.15
N GLY A 142 -3.08 1.60 0.52
CA GLY A 142 -3.59 1.99 -0.79
C GLY A 142 -5.09 1.73 -0.98
N PRO A 143 -5.71 2.39 -1.96
CA PRO A 143 -5.18 3.44 -2.82
C PRO A 143 -5.04 4.81 -2.11
N ARG A 144 -4.36 5.74 -2.75
CA ARG A 144 -4.22 7.14 -2.29
C ARG A 144 -3.58 7.29 -0.91
N ARG A 145 -2.78 6.32 -0.47
CA ARG A 145 -2.14 6.28 0.85
C ARG A 145 -3.12 6.28 2.04
N THR A 146 -4.41 6.02 1.82
CA THR A 146 -5.45 6.02 2.86
C THR A 146 -6.38 4.83 2.77
N GLY A 147 -6.28 4.03 1.72
CA GLY A 147 -7.19 2.91 1.45
C GLY A 147 -6.91 1.67 2.30
N PRO A 148 -7.85 0.73 2.31
CA PRO A 148 -7.84 -0.45 3.17
C PRO A 148 -7.07 -1.63 2.56
N ASN A 149 -6.02 -1.36 1.81
CA ASN A 149 -5.14 -2.38 1.24
C ASN A 149 -3.71 -2.18 1.74
N PHE A 150 -2.93 -3.26 1.80
CA PHE A 150 -1.56 -3.24 2.27
C PHE A 150 -0.57 -3.61 1.17
N LEU A 151 0.55 -2.88 1.12
CA LEU A 151 1.79 -3.37 0.53
C LEU A 151 2.70 -3.79 1.69
N ILE A 152 3.21 -5.01 1.64
CA ILE A 152 4.02 -5.61 2.71
C ILE A 152 5.35 -6.06 2.13
N ASP A 153 6.42 -5.68 2.80
CA ASP A 153 7.77 -6.13 2.49
C ASP A 153 8.00 -7.52 3.09
N ALA A 154 8.02 -8.53 2.25
CA ALA A 154 8.35 -9.90 2.62
C ALA A 154 9.72 -10.33 2.08
N THR A 155 10.49 -9.38 1.50
CA THR A 155 11.85 -9.65 1.02
C THR A 155 12.77 -10.00 2.19
N ALA A 156 13.81 -10.79 1.91
CA ALA A 156 14.78 -11.19 2.92
C ALA A 156 15.56 -9.98 3.48
N ASP A 157 15.92 -9.03 2.60
CA ASP A 157 16.80 -7.91 2.94
C ASP A 157 16.04 -6.66 3.39
N GLY A 158 14.72 -6.63 3.26
CA GLY A 158 13.90 -5.49 3.68
C GLY A 158 14.18 -4.22 2.88
N ILE A 159 13.93 -4.27 1.58
CA ILE A 159 14.31 -3.20 0.62
C ILE A 159 13.43 -1.94 0.67
N PHE A 160 12.30 -1.97 1.36
CA PHE A 160 11.34 -0.86 1.40
C PHE A 160 11.42 -0.07 2.70
N SER A 161 11.15 1.24 2.63
CA SER A 161 10.81 2.05 3.80
C SER A 161 9.47 1.60 4.38
N LYS A 162 9.42 1.42 5.70
CA LYS A 162 8.22 0.92 6.40
C LYS A 162 7.27 2.08 6.74
N ALA A 163 5.96 1.82 6.68
CA ALA A 163 4.94 2.84 6.96
C ALA A 163 5.07 3.42 8.38
N PHE A 164 5.39 2.57 9.35
CA PHE A 164 5.51 2.96 10.77
C PHE A 164 6.94 3.23 11.23
N ALA A 165 7.94 3.22 10.34
CA ALA A 165 9.30 3.60 10.70
C ALA A 165 9.44 5.11 10.84
N ALA A 166 10.25 5.57 11.79
CA ALA A 166 10.54 6.98 11.97
C ALA A 166 11.42 7.53 10.85
N GLU A 167 12.35 6.72 10.36
CA GLU A 167 13.27 7.10 9.29
C GLU A 167 12.85 6.48 7.97
N ASN A 168 12.96 7.25 6.89
CA ASN A 168 12.80 6.74 5.54
C ASN A 168 14.12 6.16 5.06
N THR A 169 14.18 4.84 4.99
CA THR A 169 15.26 4.11 4.31
C THR A 169 14.95 3.93 2.83
N THR A 170 14.39 4.95 2.19
CA THR A 170 14.13 4.88 0.75
C THR A 170 15.45 4.86 0.00
N GLY A 171 15.57 3.92 -0.91
CA GLY A 171 16.69 3.85 -1.82
C GLY A 171 16.76 5.13 -2.66
N ALA A 172 17.63 6.04 -2.29
CA ALA A 172 17.95 7.17 -3.15
C ALA A 172 18.31 6.65 -4.55
N ALA A 173 18.01 7.44 -5.58
CA ALA A 173 18.43 7.08 -6.93
C ALA A 173 19.93 6.75 -6.94
N PRO A 174 20.36 5.69 -7.65
CA PRO A 174 21.76 5.26 -7.65
C PRO A 174 22.64 6.42 -8.13
N ARG A 175 23.71 6.68 -7.39
CA ARG A 175 24.71 7.69 -7.79
C ARG A 175 25.49 7.20 -8.99
N ALA A 176 26.07 8.13 -9.74
CA ALA A 176 26.92 7.79 -10.90
C ALA A 176 28.03 6.82 -10.46
N GLY A 177 28.08 5.62 -11.05
CA GLY A 177 29.06 4.57 -10.71
C GLY A 177 28.61 3.56 -9.64
N GLU A 178 27.47 3.77 -8.99
CA GLU A 178 26.92 2.82 -8.02
C GLU A 178 26.19 1.67 -8.75
N SER A 179 26.36 0.44 -8.24
CA SER A 179 25.64 -0.71 -8.78
C SER A 179 24.15 -0.60 -8.45
N LEU A 180 23.29 -0.96 -9.41
CA LEU A 180 21.86 -0.94 -9.19
C LEU A 180 21.47 -2.02 -8.17
N HIS A 181 20.71 -1.62 -7.13
CA HIS A 181 20.21 -2.52 -6.09
C HIS A 181 18.66 -2.53 -6.12
N PRO A 182 18.00 -3.64 -5.74
CA PRO A 182 16.52 -3.71 -5.69
C PRO A 182 15.85 -2.58 -4.89
N SER A 183 16.49 -2.07 -3.84
CA SER A 183 16.00 -0.94 -3.05
C SER A 183 15.77 0.34 -3.87
N HIS A 184 16.51 0.55 -4.96
CA HIS A 184 16.30 1.69 -5.85
C HIS A 184 14.96 1.64 -6.62
N LEU A 185 14.30 0.48 -6.62
CA LEU A 185 12.98 0.29 -7.22
C LEU A 185 11.84 0.39 -6.19
N ALA A 186 12.13 0.51 -4.89
CA ALA A 186 11.15 0.47 -3.82
C ALA A 186 10.02 1.50 -4.00
N ASP A 187 10.37 2.74 -4.34
CA ASP A 187 9.40 3.83 -4.54
C ASP A 187 8.53 3.58 -5.78
N LYS A 188 9.12 3.06 -6.85
CA LYS A 188 8.38 2.73 -8.09
C LYS A 188 7.40 1.58 -7.86
N ILE A 189 7.78 0.57 -7.09
CA ILE A 189 6.91 -0.55 -6.72
C ILE A 189 5.78 -0.03 -5.82
N SER A 190 6.10 0.83 -4.85
CA SER A 190 5.09 1.45 -3.97
C SER A 190 4.10 2.30 -4.77
N TYR A 191 4.57 3.06 -5.76
CA TYR A 191 3.71 3.84 -6.65
C TYR A 191 2.84 2.95 -7.53
N ALA A 192 3.41 1.91 -8.13
CA ALA A 192 2.66 0.93 -8.92
C ALA A 192 1.55 0.25 -8.09
N PHE A 193 1.82 -0.07 -6.82
CA PHE A 193 0.80 -0.57 -5.90
C PHE A 193 -0.35 0.43 -5.71
N GLN A 194 -0.08 1.73 -5.57
CA GLN A 194 -1.13 2.75 -5.44
C GLN A 194 -2.03 2.78 -6.68
N LEU A 195 -1.44 2.70 -7.87
CA LEU A 195 -2.20 2.67 -9.13
C LEU A 195 -3.03 1.39 -9.26
N ALA A 196 -2.43 0.23 -9.00
CA ALA A 196 -3.12 -1.06 -9.04
C ALA A 196 -4.26 -1.15 -8.02
N ALA A 197 -4.07 -0.59 -6.83
CA ALA A 197 -5.12 -0.54 -5.80
C ALA A 197 -6.24 0.44 -6.13
N ALA A 198 -5.99 1.45 -6.97
CA ALA A 198 -6.99 2.43 -7.38
C ALA A 198 -7.90 1.92 -8.51
N GLN A 199 -7.41 1.00 -9.31
CA GLN A 199 -8.09 0.48 -10.50
C GLN A 199 -7.95 -1.03 -10.56
N GLY A 200 -8.95 -1.75 -10.03
CA GLY A 200 -8.98 -3.20 -10.04
C GLY A 200 -9.19 -3.78 -11.45
N PRO A 201 -8.83 -5.05 -11.66
CA PRO A 201 -8.77 -5.66 -12.99
C PRO A 201 -10.13 -6.07 -13.57
N LEU A 202 -11.21 -6.07 -12.78
CA LEU A 202 -12.52 -6.55 -13.23
C LEU A 202 -13.39 -5.43 -13.80
N CYS A 203 -13.58 -4.37 -13.03
CA CYS A 203 -14.48 -3.28 -13.34
C CYS A 203 -13.81 -1.90 -13.26
N ASN A 204 -12.49 -1.87 -13.12
CA ASN A 204 -11.73 -0.64 -12.93
C ASN A 204 -12.12 0.14 -11.66
N GLU A 205 -12.66 -0.57 -10.67
CA GLU A 205 -13.06 -0.02 -9.38
C GLU A 205 -11.95 -0.18 -8.33
N PRO A 206 -11.86 0.70 -7.32
CA PRO A 206 -10.83 0.58 -6.31
C PRO A 206 -10.88 -0.74 -5.54
N LEU A 207 -9.70 -1.30 -5.25
CA LEU A 207 -9.57 -2.51 -4.45
C LEU A 207 -9.88 -2.23 -2.98
N GLN A 208 -10.40 -3.25 -2.30
CA GLN A 208 -10.70 -3.22 -0.87
C GLN A 208 -10.34 -4.55 -0.21
N GLY A 209 -9.57 -4.48 0.87
CA GLY A 209 -9.23 -5.66 1.66
C GLY A 209 -8.24 -6.60 0.98
N VAL A 210 -7.24 -6.05 0.29
CA VAL A 210 -6.19 -6.81 -0.39
C VAL A 210 -4.83 -6.50 0.23
N ALA A 211 -4.07 -7.54 0.57
CA ALA A 211 -2.69 -7.43 0.96
C ALA A 211 -1.77 -8.01 -0.13
N VAL A 212 -0.81 -7.21 -0.55
CA VAL A 212 0.22 -7.58 -1.52
C VAL A 212 1.55 -7.71 -0.80
N PHE A 213 2.11 -8.91 -0.81
CA PHE A 213 3.42 -9.21 -0.27
C PHE A 213 4.44 -9.20 -1.41
N VAL A 214 5.48 -8.39 -1.29
CA VAL A 214 6.62 -8.45 -2.20
C VAL A 214 7.61 -9.44 -1.60
N GLU A 215 7.74 -10.62 -2.22
CA GLU A 215 8.58 -11.71 -1.72
C GLU A 215 10.02 -11.59 -2.21
N GLU A 216 10.19 -11.18 -3.48
CA GLU A 216 11.51 -11.05 -4.10
C GLU A 216 11.49 -10.01 -5.20
N VAL A 217 12.59 -9.29 -5.34
CA VAL A 217 12.85 -8.38 -6.47
C VAL A 217 14.25 -8.67 -6.99
N THR A 218 14.33 -9.20 -8.22
CA THR A 218 15.58 -9.57 -8.86
C THR A 218 15.88 -8.65 -10.04
N LEU A 219 17.12 -8.18 -10.11
CA LEU A 219 17.64 -7.39 -11.24
C LEU A 219 18.40 -8.30 -12.19
N ASN A 220 17.93 -8.42 -13.43
CA ASN A 220 18.53 -9.21 -14.49
C ASN A 220 19.32 -8.31 -15.43
N LEU A 221 20.34 -7.64 -14.89
CA LEU A 221 21.20 -6.73 -15.67
C LEU A 221 22.45 -7.48 -16.12
N ALA A 222 22.80 -7.37 -17.40
CA ALA A 222 24.14 -7.75 -17.84
C ALA A 222 25.16 -6.80 -17.22
N GLU A 223 26.32 -7.31 -16.81
CA GLU A 223 27.36 -6.53 -16.10
C GLU A 223 27.83 -5.28 -16.87
N ASP A 224 27.72 -5.28 -18.21
CA ASP A 224 28.18 -4.20 -19.11
C ASP A 224 27.07 -3.28 -19.64
N ASP A 225 25.81 -3.42 -19.20
CA ASP A 225 24.70 -2.65 -19.79
C ASP A 225 24.48 -1.29 -19.09
N THR A 226 25.34 -0.32 -19.37
CA THR A 226 25.19 1.08 -18.96
C THR A 226 23.89 1.70 -19.52
N SER A 227 23.42 1.26 -20.69
CA SER A 227 22.15 1.71 -21.30
C SER A 227 20.92 1.25 -20.52
N ALA A 228 20.98 0.10 -19.84
CA ALA A 228 19.91 -0.40 -19.01
C ALA A 228 19.70 0.46 -17.74
N ARG A 229 20.79 0.99 -17.18
CA ARG A 229 20.76 1.89 -16.01
C ARG A 229 20.03 3.19 -16.32
N ASP A 230 20.29 3.80 -17.46
CA ASP A 230 19.63 5.03 -17.92
C ASP A 230 18.14 4.83 -18.17
N LYS A 231 17.75 3.68 -18.68
CA LYS A 231 16.32 3.34 -18.92
C LYS A 231 15.55 3.09 -17.62
N LEU A 232 16.15 2.41 -16.66
CA LEU A 232 15.55 2.19 -15.33
C LEU A 232 15.44 3.46 -14.50
N GLY A 233 16.32 4.42 -14.69
CA GLY A 233 16.26 5.74 -14.07
C GLY A 233 15.12 6.63 -14.61
N ARG A 234 14.57 6.31 -15.79
CA ARG A 234 13.50 7.08 -16.47
C ARG A 234 12.09 6.43 -16.35
N LEU A 235 11.98 5.27 -15.73
CA LEU A 235 10.71 4.64 -15.38
C LEU A 235 10.23 5.11 -14.01
#